data_56da151ee90c9a023743ca4b47171ae9
#
_entry.id   56da151ee90c9a023743ca4b47171ae9
#
_cell.length_a   1.000
_cell.length_b   1.000
_cell.length_c   1.000
_cell.angle_alpha   90.00
_cell.angle_beta   90.00
_cell.angle_gamma   90.00
#
_symmetry.space_group_name_H-M   'P 1'
#
loop_
_entity.id
_entity.type
_entity.pdbx_description
1 polymer ?
#
loop_
_entity_poly.entity_id
_entity_poly.type
_entity_poly.pdbx_seq_one_letter_code
_entity_poly.pdbx_strand_id
1 'polypeptide(L)'
;RAFLRYAQYRGEIDASLIDAVPAVAAWSTTPPLPRAISPEHASRVIDGCDRGTTVGLRDRAILLLLARLGLRGGEVITLQLEDIDWEAGRLRIRGKNGRECLMPLPVDVGEAIAAYLQRGRPLSTDRHLFLRARAPVHGLRPGSDGIGSIVRNALIRADVDAPHKGAHQFRHALAVHMLKGGASLPEIGEVLRHRSPIATSI
;
A
#
# COMPACT_ATOMS: atom_id res chain seq x y z
N ARG A 1 -0.71 -2.41 28.50
CA ARG A 1 0.52 -2.67 29.27
C ARG A 1 1.57 -1.55 29.16
N ALA A 2 1.85 -0.98 27.98
CA ALA A 2 2.84 0.12 27.82
C ALA A 2 2.46 1.36 28.66
N PHE A 3 1.20 1.75 28.65
CA PHE A 3 0.68 2.83 29.48
C PHE A 3 0.86 2.54 30.99
N LEU A 4 0.52 1.32 31.43
CA LEU A 4 0.66 0.93 32.84
C LEU A 4 2.13 0.93 33.28
N ARG A 5 3.07 0.50 32.42
CA ARG A 5 4.51 0.60 32.70
C ARG A 5 4.96 2.04 32.84
N TYR A 6 4.44 2.94 32.01
CA TYR A 6 4.72 4.37 32.12
C TYR A 6 4.16 4.96 33.43
N ALA A 7 2.90 4.64 33.77
CA ALA A 7 2.28 5.09 35.02
C ALA A 7 3.01 4.54 36.25
N GLN A 8 3.50 3.28 36.21
CA GLN A 8 4.36 2.73 37.27
C GLN A 8 5.69 3.48 37.38
N TYR A 9 6.34 3.75 36.25
CA TYR A 9 7.57 4.54 36.21
C TYR A 9 7.37 5.94 36.83
N ARG A 10 6.18 6.52 36.69
CA ARG A 10 5.75 7.76 37.28
C ARG A 10 5.36 7.64 38.76
N GLY A 11 5.32 6.43 39.32
CA GLY A 11 4.87 6.18 40.67
C GLY A 11 3.37 6.39 40.91
N GLU A 12 2.58 6.41 39.84
CA GLU A 12 1.13 6.63 39.87
C GLU A 12 0.33 5.35 40.14
N ILE A 13 0.94 4.17 39.96
CA ILE A 13 0.33 2.87 40.17
C ILE A 13 1.34 1.84 40.69
N ASP A 14 0.85 0.83 41.41
CA ASP A 14 1.64 -0.31 41.89
C ASP A 14 1.98 -1.32 40.80
N ALA A 15 3.10 -2.03 40.97
CA ALA A 15 3.56 -3.09 40.05
C ALA A 15 2.52 -4.18 39.79
N SER A 16 1.70 -4.51 40.78
CA SER A 16 0.65 -5.54 40.71
C SER A 16 -0.40 -5.29 39.64
N LEU A 17 -0.67 -4.01 39.30
CA LEU A 17 -1.64 -3.65 38.27
C LEU A 17 -1.19 -4.03 36.85
N ILE A 18 0.11 -4.06 36.58
CA ILE A 18 0.67 -4.48 35.29
C ILE A 18 0.43 -5.99 35.06
N ASP A 19 0.59 -6.76 36.13
CA ASP A 19 0.45 -8.23 36.07
C ASP A 19 -1.01 -8.67 36.11
N ALA A 20 -1.90 -7.85 36.68
CA ALA A 20 -3.34 -8.08 36.65
C ALA A 20 -3.95 -7.97 35.22
N VAL A 21 -3.26 -7.29 34.30
CA VAL A 21 -3.67 -7.27 32.88
C VAL A 21 -3.12 -8.53 32.21
N PRO A 22 -3.96 -9.53 31.88
CA PRO A 22 -3.50 -10.75 31.27
C PRO A 22 -2.76 -10.44 29.97
N ALA A 23 -1.67 -11.17 29.69
CA ALA A 23 -1.09 -11.16 28.36
C ALA A 23 -2.21 -11.55 27.40
N VAL A 24 -2.46 -10.71 26.39
CA VAL A 24 -3.30 -11.17 25.28
C VAL A 24 -2.67 -12.46 24.81
N ALA A 25 -3.39 -13.56 25.00
CA ALA A 25 -2.93 -14.87 24.55
C ALA A 25 -2.48 -14.70 23.10
N ALA A 26 -1.27 -15.17 22.79
CA ALA A 26 -0.80 -15.18 21.42
C ALA A 26 -1.92 -15.79 20.58
N TRP A 27 -2.49 -14.99 19.70
CA TRP A 27 -3.55 -15.44 18.81
C TRP A 27 -3.07 -16.74 18.18
N SER A 28 -3.94 -17.73 18.18
CA SER A 28 -3.78 -19.08 17.70
C SER A 28 -2.45 -19.34 16.96
N THR A 29 -1.70 -20.33 17.41
CA THR A 29 -0.37 -20.68 16.92
C THR A 29 -0.26 -20.94 15.41
N THR A 30 -1.37 -20.89 14.69
CA THR A 30 -1.44 -20.91 13.25
C THR A 30 -2.64 -20.06 12.81
N PRO A 31 -2.50 -18.72 12.71
CA PRO A 31 -3.55 -17.93 12.11
C PRO A 31 -3.77 -18.44 10.68
N PRO A 32 -5.02 -18.62 10.25
CA PRO A 32 -5.27 -18.94 8.86
C PRO A 32 -4.61 -17.87 8.01
N LEU A 33 -3.95 -18.29 6.90
CA LEU A 33 -3.36 -17.34 5.93
C LEU A 33 -4.37 -16.21 5.68
N PRO A 34 -3.94 -14.94 5.78
CA PRO A 34 -4.83 -13.82 5.54
C PRO A 34 -5.54 -14.02 4.21
N ARG A 35 -6.86 -13.89 4.20
CA ARG A 35 -7.64 -13.96 2.96
C ARG A 35 -7.26 -12.79 2.09
N ALA A 36 -6.25 -12.99 1.25
CA ALA A 36 -5.84 -12.04 0.22
C ALA A 36 -6.68 -12.24 -1.04
N ILE A 37 -6.84 -11.20 -1.82
CA ILE A 37 -7.43 -11.35 -3.17
C ILE A 37 -6.50 -12.22 -4.01
N SER A 38 -7.09 -13.07 -4.86
CA SER A 38 -6.28 -13.90 -5.77
C SER A 38 -5.61 -13.04 -6.86
N PRO A 39 -4.55 -13.53 -7.50
CA PRO A 39 -3.91 -12.84 -8.63
C PRO A 39 -4.90 -12.52 -9.75
N GLU A 40 -5.84 -13.43 -10.03
CA GLU A 40 -6.89 -13.26 -11.06
C GLU A 40 -7.84 -12.13 -10.67
N HIS A 41 -8.24 -12.04 -9.39
CA HIS A 41 -9.04 -10.94 -8.89
C HIS A 41 -8.28 -9.62 -8.95
N ALA A 42 -6.99 -9.61 -8.58
CA ALA A 42 -6.16 -8.42 -8.68
C ALA A 42 -6.07 -7.91 -10.14
N SER A 43 -5.86 -8.82 -11.11
CA SER A 43 -5.85 -8.48 -12.53
C SER A 43 -7.20 -7.94 -12.98
N ARG A 44 -8.30 -8.59 -12.62
CA ARG A 44 -9.65 -8.13 -12.94
C ARG A 44 -9.95 -6.72 -12.41
N VAL A 45 -9.50 -6.41 -11.20
CA VAL A 45 -9.65 -5.08 -10.60
C VAL A 45 -8.85 -4.02 -11.36
N ILE A 46 -7.64 -4.34 -11.79
CA ILE A 46 -6.76 -3.44 -12.55
C ILE A 46 -7.33 -3.23 -13.97
N ASP A 47 -7.78 -4.28 -14.61
CA ASP A 47 -8.28 -4.24 -15.99
C ASP A 47 -9.68 -3.60 -16.08
N GLY A 48 -10.44 -3.60 -14.98
CA GLY A 48 -11.70 -2.89 -14.86
C GLY A 48 -11.58 -1.36 -14.80
N CYS A 49 -10.36 -0.80 -14.86
CA CYS A 49 -10.16 0.65 -14.97
C CYS A 49 -10.41 1.12 -16.41
N ASP A 50 -11.31 2.07 -16.58
CA ASP A 50 -11.61 2.69 -17.88
C ASP A 50 -10.44 3.55 -18.35
N ARG A 51 -9.67 3.06 -19.32
CA ARG A 51 -8.50 3.74 -19.90
C ARG A 51 -8.86 4.94 -20.79
N GLY A 52 -10.13 5.14 -21.08
CA GLY A 52 -10.64 6.31 -21.80
C GLY A 52 -10.84 7.54 -20.91
N THR A 53 -10.79 7.38 -19.59
CA THR A 53 -11.02 8.47 -18.64
C THR A 53 -9.76 8.84 -17.87
N THR A 54 -9.64 10.12 -17.48
CA THR A 54 -8.54 10.63 -16.66
C THR A 54 -8.45 9.92 -15.31
N VAL A 55 -9.60 9.63 -14.69
CA VAL A 55 -9.70 8.92 -13.42
C VAL A 55 -9.26 7.47 -13.59
N GLY A 56 -9.71 6.81 -14.63
CA GLY A 56 -9.35 5.40 -14.86
C GLY A 56 -7.88 5.20 -15.18
N LEU A 57 -7.25 6.10 -15.93
CA LEU A 57 -5.79 6.10 -16.15
C LEU A 57 -5.03 6.25 -14.84
N ARG A 58 -5.42 7.21 -13.98
CA ARG A 58 -4.84 7.41 -12.66
C ARG A 58 -4.99 6.18 -11.78
N ASP A 59 -6.22 5.69 -11.66
CA ASP A 59 -6.55 4.59 -10.76
C ASP A 59 -5.83 3.31 -11.18
N ARG A 60 -5.71 3.05 -12.49
CA ARG A 60 -4.92 1.92 -13.02
C ARG A 60 -3.46 2.00 -12.61
N ALA A 61 -2.80 3.15 -12.77
CA ALA A 61 -1.41 3.33 -12.38
C ALA A 61 -1.22 3.11 -10.87
N ILE A 62 -2.13 3.64 -10.06
CA ILE A 62 -2.12 3.44 -8.60
C ILE A 62 -2.27 1.95 -8.26
N LEU A 63 -3.24 1.26 -8.84
CA LEU A 63 -3.49 -0.15 -8.56
C LEU A 63 -2.32 -1.04 -8.97
N LEU A 64 -1.66 -0.74 -10.08
CA LEU A 64 -0.44 -1.43 -10.50
C LEU A 64 0.72 -1.21 -9.53
N LEU A 65 0.94 0.01 -9.03
CA LEU A 65 1.94 0.29 -7.99
C LEU A 65 1.68 -0.53 -6.71
N LEU A 66 0.41 -0.63 -6.30
CA LEU A 66 0.02 -1.43 -5.13
C LEU A 66 0.24 -2.93 -5.37
N ALA A 67 -0.13 -3.43 -6.55
CA ALA A 67 -0.11 -4.86 -6.86
C ALA A 67 1.29 -5.40 -7.20
N ARG A 68 2.08 -4.64 -7.97
CA ARG A 68 3.40 -5.07 -8.46
C ARG A 68 4.53 -4.77 -7.47
N LEU A 69 4.47 -3.62 -6.81
CA LEU A 69 5.52 -3.15 -5.91
C LEU A 69 5.13 -3.24 -4.43
N GLY A 70 3.90 -3.62 -4.14
CA GLY A 70 3.40 -3.72 -2.76
C GLY A 70 3.53 -2.41 -1.98
N LEU A 71 3.39 -1.26 -2.64
CA LEU A 71 3.50 0.04 -1.97
C LEU A 71 2.40 0.22 -0.93
N ARG A 72 2.71 0.96 0.12
CA ARG A 72 1.69 1.42 1.06
C ARG A 72 0.92 2.59 0.47
N GLY A 73 -0.35 2.72 0.81
CA GLY A 73 -1.17 3.84 0.32
C GLY A 73 -0.55 5.22 0.60
N GLY A 74 0.08 5.39 1.76
CA GLY A 74 0.81 6.62 2.08
C GLY A 74 2.03 6.86 1.20
N GLU A 75 2.76 5.81 0.83
CA GLU A 75 3.91 5.91 -0.09
C GLU A 75 3.44 6.37 -1.47
N VAL A 76 2.32 5.83 -1.98
CA VAL A 76 1.74 6.23 -3.27
C VAL A 76 1.27 7.69 -3.26
N ILE A 77 0.66 8.15 -2.16
CA ILE A 77 0.19 9.54 -2.02
C ILE A 77 1.37 10.54 -2.10
N THR A 78 2.50 10.18 -1.52
CA THR A 78 3.67 11.08 -1.41
C THR A 78 4.59 11.05 -2.62
N LEU A 79 4.33 10.18 -3.62
CA LEU A 79 5.12 10.15 -4.85
C LEU A 79 5.05 11.48 -5.59
N GLN A 80 6.21 11.91 -6.07
CA GLN A 80 6.39 13.11 -6.87
C GLN A 80 6.87 12.75 -8.29
N LEU A 81 6.77 13.69 -9.21
CA LEU A 81 7.21 13.50 -10.59
C LEU A 81 8.70 13.17 -10.68
N GLU A 82 9.51 13.76 -9.79
CA GLU A 82 10.96 13.57 -9.69
C GLU A 82 11.37 12.23 -9.08
N ASP A 83 10.43 11.47 -8.55
CA ASP A 83 10.72 10.16 -7.98
C ASP A 83 10.86 9.07 -9.03
N ILE A 84 10.52 9.37 -10.29
CA ILE A 84 10.63 8.44 -11.41
C ILE A 84 11.89 8.76 -12.22
N ASP A 85 12.81 7.83 -12.22
CA ASP A 85 13.95 7.81 -13.12
C ASP A 85 13.59 6.93 -14.34
N TRP A 86 13.19 7.60 -15.42
CA TRP A 86 12.77 6.93 -16.65
C TRP A 86 13.94 6.27 -17.40
N GLU A 87 15.13 6.87 -17.34
CA GLU A 87 16.31 6.33 -17.99
C GLU A 87 16.81 5.06 -17.31
N ALA A 88 16.90 5.11 -15.97
CA ALA A 88 17.36 3.97 -15.19
C ALA A 88 16.23 2.94 -14.92
N GLY A 89 14.98 3.24 -15.28
CA GLY A 89 13.84 2.39 -14.99
C GLY A 89 13.66 2.16 -13.49
N ARG A 90 13.74 3.22 -12.67
CA ARG A 90 13.69 3.16 -11.21
C ARG A 90 12.67 4.10 -10.62
N LEU A 91 12.13 3.70 -9.48
CA LEU A 91 11.20 4.49 -8.68
C LEU A 91 11.78 4.71 -7.28
N ARG A 92 11.89 5.97 -6.86
CA ARG A 92 12.29 6.36 -5.51
C ARG A 92 11.07 6.38 -4.59
N ILE A 93 11.14 5.62 -3.51
CA ILE A 93 10.09 5.56 -2.49
C ILE A 93 10.58 6.22 -1.21
N ARG A 94 9.86 7.23 -0.74
CA ARG A 94 10.13 7.87 0.55
C ARG A 94 9.34 7.17 1.64
N GLY A 95 10.05 6.46 2.51
CA GLY A 95 9.46 5.79 3.66
C GLY A 95 9.30 6.72 4.87
N LYS A 96 8.59 6.23 5.88
CA LYS A 96 8.48 6.92 7.17
C LYS A 96 9.89 7.16 7.75
N ASN A 97 10.14 8.36 8.30
CA ASN A 97 11.41 8.82 8.87
C ASN A 97 12.51 9.15 7.82
N GLY A 98 12.13 9.62 6.63
CA GLY A 98 13.08 10.11 5.63
C GLY A 98 13.95 9.03 4.95
N ARG A 99 13.69 7.74 5.21
CA ARG A 99 14.41 6.68 4.50
C ARG A 99 13.93 6.59 3.06
N GLU A 100 14.87 6.65 2.14
CA GLU A 100 14.62 6.44 0.73
C GLU A 100 14.99 5.01 0.31
N CYS A 101 14.23 4.46 -0.62
CA CYS A 101 14.50 3.17 -1.24
C CYS A 101 14.28 3.31 -2.75
N LEU A 102 15.23 2.81 -3.53
CA LEU A 102 15.09 2.70 -4.98
C LEU A 102 14.53 1.31 -5.31
N MET A 103 13.48 1.29 -6.10
CA MET A 103 12.86 0.06 -6.60
C MET A 103 12.92 0.03 -8.12
N PRO A 104 13.02 -1.15 -8.74
CA PRO A 104 12.84 -1.27 -10.18
C PRO A 104 11.42 -0.81 -10.54
N LEU A 105 11.27 -0.14 -11.67
CA LEU A 105 9.99 0.25 -12.25
C LEU A 105 9.58 -0.80 -13.29
N PRO A 106 8.63 -1.71 -12.99
CA PRO A 106 8.15 -2.68 -13.97
C PRO A 106 7.57 -1.99 -15.20
N VAL A 107 7.71 -2.59 -16.36
CA VAL A 107 7.27 -1.99 -17.64
C VAL A 107 5.79 -1.64 -17.62
N ASP A 108 4.93 -2.55 -17.15
CA ASP A 108 3.47 -2.34 -17.07
C ASP A 108 3.09 -1.18 -16.13
N VAL A 109 3.85 -0.98 -15.05
CA VAL A 109 3.69 0.17 -14.13
C VAL A 109 4.13 1.45 -14.80
N GLY A 110 5.31 1.45 -15.44
CA GLY A 110 5.86 2.60 -16.15
C GLY A 110 4.93 3.08 -17.27
N GLU A 111 4.44 2.17 -18.09
CA GLU A 111 3.46 2.46 -19.16
C GLU A 111 2.17 3.07 -18.63
N ALA A 112 1.65 2.54 -17.52
CA ALA A 112 0.42 3.07 -16.92
C ALA A 112 0.63 4.49 -16.35
N ILE A 113 1.77 4.75 -15.71
CA ILE A 113 2.12 6.07 -15.22
C ILE A 113 2.31 7.04 -16.40
N ALA A 114 3.04 6.65 -17.44
CA ALA A 114 3.23 7.46 -18.64
C ALA A 114 1.89 7.81 -19.30
N ALA A 115 1.00 6.84 -19.46
CA ALA A 115 -0.34 7.06 -20.00
C ALA A 115 -1.16 8.06 -19.16
N TYR A 116 -1.07 7.96 -17.82
CA TYR A 116 -1.71 8.92 -16.95
C TYR A 116 -1.11 10.33 -17.09
N LEU A 117 0.22 10.45 -17.12
CA LEU A 117 0.91 11.73 -17.25
C LEU A 117 0.57 12.43 -18.56
N GLN A 118 0.49 11.68 -19.67
CA GLN A 118 0.26 12.21 -21.01
C GLN A 118 -1.21 12.59 -21.26
N ARG A 119 -2.17 11.82 -20.73
CA ARG A 119 -3.57 11.91 -21.12
C ARG A 119 -4.54 12.11 -19.95
N GLY A 120 -4.10 11.88 -18.72
CA GLY A 120 -5.01 11.85 -17.57
C GLY A 120 -4.68 12.87 -16.48
N ARG A 121 -3.41 13.28 -16.33
CA ARG A 121 -3.01 14.18 -15.27
C ARG A 121 -3.45 15.62 -15.57
N PRO A 122 -4.25 16.26 -14.68
CA PRO A 122 -4.60 17.66 -14.87
C PRO A 122 -3.36 18.57 -14.88
N LEU A 123 -3.43 19.66 -15.63
CA LEU A 123 -2.42 20.73 -15.56
C LEU A 123 -2.40 21.31 -14.15
N SER A 124 -1.23 21.32 -13.53
CA SER A 124 -1.05 21.81 -12.16
C SER A 124 0.43 22.09 -11.87
N THR A 125 0.69 23.05 -11.01
CA THR A 125 2.02 23.31 -10.43
C THR A 125 2.36 22.33 -9.28
N ASP A 126 1.38 21.59 -8.79
CA ASP A 126 1.58 20.57 -7.77
C ASP A 126 2.44 19.44 -8.32
N ARG A 127 3.54 19.12 -7.62
CA ARG A 127 4.52 18.12 -8.06
C ARG A 127 4.17 16.68 -7.69
N HIS A 128 3.08 16.46 -6.93
CA HIS A 128 2.63 15.09 -6.67
C HIS A 128 2.32 14.36 -7.97
N LEU A 129 2.72 13.10 -8.03
CA LEU A 129 2.47 12.25 -9.20
C LEU A 129 0.97 12.11 -9.48
N PHE A 130 0.20 11.80 -8.45
CA PHE A 130 -1.24 11.58 -8.56
C PHE A 130 -2.04 12.72 -7.96
N LEU A 131 -2.89 13.31 -8.78
CA LEU A 131 -3.73 14.45 -8.42
C LEU A 131 -5.21 14.06 -8.32
N ARG A 132 -5.98 14.87 -7.60
CA ARG A 132 -7.44 14.84 -7.68
C ARG A 132 -7.90 15.19 -9.09
N ALA A 133 -8.94 14.48 -9.55
CA ALA A 133 -9.58 14.78 -10.84
C ALA A 133 -10.60 15.93 -10.76
N ARG A 134 -10.90 16.42 -9.54
CA ARG A 134 -11.88 17.51 -9.30
C ARG A 134 -11.21 18.64 -8.54
N ALA A 135 -11.65 19.87 -8.81
CA ALA A 135 -11.18 21.05 -8.10
C ALA A 135 -11.45 20.97 -6.57
N PRO A 136 -10.55 21.52 -5.75
CA PRO A 136 -9.24 22.05 -6.10
C PRO A 136 -8.27 20.92 -6.50
N VAL A 137 -7.51 21.15 -7.60
CA VAL A 137 -6.54 20.19 -8.16
C VAL A 137 -5.25 20.23 -7.33
N HIS A 138 -5.02 19.21 -6.56
CA HIS A 138 -3.82 19.01 -5.74
C HIS A 138 -3.55 17.51 -5.56
N GLY A 139 -2.41 17.15 -4.95
CA GLY A 139 -2.07 15.78 -4.61
C GLY A 139 -3.17 15.09 -3.82
N LEU A 140 -3.27 13.77 -3.98
CA LEU A 140 -4.19 12.95 -3.19
C LEU A 140 -3.86 13.08 -1.70
N ARG A 141 -4.88 13.02 -0.86
CA ARG A 141 -4.76 13.09 0.59
C ARG A 141 -5.35 11.85 1.26
N PRO A 142 -4.94 11.52 2.49
CA PRO A 142 -5.65 10.50 3.28
C PRO A 142 -7.13 10.89 3.47
N GLY A 143 -8.01 9.88 3.50
CA GLY A 143 -9.45 10.10 3.68
C GLY A 143 -10.29 9.70 2.46
N SER A 144 -11.36 10.44 2.18
CA SER A 144 -12.34 10.13 1.13
C SER A 144 -11.76 10.10 -0.28
N ASP A 145 -10.74 10.93 -0.54
CA ASP A 145 -10.05 11.03 -1.83
C ASP A 145 -8.75 10.21 -1.87
N GLY A 146 -8.51 9.43 -0.84
CA GLY A 146 -7.28 8.64 -0.67
C GLY A 146 -7.32 7.30 -1.40
N ILE A 147 -6.17 6.63 -1.36
CA ILE A 147 -5.95 5.32 -2.01
C ILE A 147 -6.99 4.28 -1.58
N GLY A 148 -7.43 4.32 -0.32
CA GLY A 148 -8.47 3.39 0.18
C GLY A 148 -9.79 3.49 -0.57
N SER A 149 -10.22 4.70 -0.93
CA SER A 149 -11.44 4.92 -1.71
C SER A 149 -11.28 4.45 -3.16
N ILE A 150 -10.12 4.71 -3.76
CA ILE A 150 -9.79 4.23 -5.12
C ILE A 150 -9.86 2.71 -5.17
N VAL A 151 -9.19 2.03 -4.24
CA VAL A 151 -9.21 0.56 -4.14
C VAL A 151 -10.63 0.03 -3.93
N ARG A 152 -11.39 0.60 -3.00
CA ARG A 152 -12.77 0.19 -2.72
C ARG A 152 -13.64 0.30 -3.97
N ASN A 153 -13.59 1.42 -4.66
CA ASN A 153 -14.37 1.65 -5.87
C ASN A 153 -13.96 0.70 -7.00
N ALA A 154 -12.66 0.40 -7.12
CA ALA A 154 -12.16 -0.54 -8.10
C ALA A 154 -12.63 -1.98 -7.82
N LEU A 155 -12.62 -2.41 -6.55
CA LEU A 155 -13.16 -3.71 -6.12
C LEU A 155 -14.66 -3.83 -6.43
N ILE A 156 -15.44 -2.78 -6.14
CA ILE A 156 -16.88 -2.76 -6.45
C ILE A 156 -17.12 -2.85 -7.96
N ARG A 157 -16.40 -2.08 -8.78
CA ARG A 157 -16.53 -2.12 -10.24
C ARG A 157 -16.21 -3.49 -10.83
N ALA A 158 -15.23 -4.19 -10.26
CA ALA A 158 -14.80 -5.49 -10.70
C ALA A 158 -15.64 -6.64 -10.12
N ASP A 159 -16.64 -6.34 -9.29
CA ASP A 159 -17.43 -7.33 -8.55
C ASP A 159 -16.53 -8.34 -7.81
N VAL A 160 -15.56 -7.80 -7.06
CA VAL A 160 -14.64 -8.58 -6.24
C VAL A 160 -14.95 -8.36 -4.79
N ASP A 161 -15.44 -9.40 -4.11
CA ASP A 161 -15.56 -9.39 -2.66
C ASP A 161 -14.19 -9.63 -2.02
N ALA A 162 -13.72 -8.66 -1.25
CA ALA A 162 -12.44 -8.70 -0.58
C ALA A 162 -12.65 -8.50 0.93
N PRO A 163 -11.96 -9.28 1.79
CA PRO A 163 -12.10 -9.19 3.25
C PRO A 163 -11.79 -7.79 3.79
N HIS A 164 -10.87 -7.11 3.14
CA HIS A 164 -10.49 -5.72 3.44
C HIS A 164 -10.53 -4.88 2.17
N LYS A 165 -11.19 -3.72 2.22
CA LYS A 165 -11.38 -2.84 1.06
C LYS A 165 -10.35 -1.70 1.01
N GLY A 166 -9.09 -2.00 1.30
CA GLY A 166 -8.01 -1.01 1.36
C GLY A 166 -6.73 -1.42 0.61
N ALA A 167 -5.76 -0.50 0.52
CA ALA A 167 -4.49 -0.71 -0.18
C ALA A 167 -3.69 -1.94 0.32
N HIS A 168 -3.81 -2.27 1.59
CA HIS A 168 -3.14 -3.44 2.18
C HIS A 168 -3.51 -4.76 1.50
N GLN A 169 -4.68 -4.85 0.89
CA GLN A 169 -5.16 -6.05 0.20
C GLN A 169 -4.19 -6.50 -0.91
N PHE A 170 -3.73 -5.55 -1.72
CA PHE A 170 -2.78 -5.84 -2.80
C PHE A 170 -1.40 -6.24 -2.27
N ARG A 171 -0.96 -5.57 -1.21
CA ARG A 171 0.31 -5.90 -0.56
C ARG A 171 0.28 -7.30 0.08
N HIS A 172 -0.83 -7.68 0.74
CA HIS A 172 -1.03 -9.04 1.23
C HIS A 172 -1.10 -10.06 0.10
N ALA A 173 -1.80 -9.72 -0.99
CA ALA A 173 -1.88 -10.59 -2.17
C ALA A 173 -0.48 -10.86 -2.76
N LEU A 174 0.35 -9.83 -2.87
CA LEU A 174 1.73 -9.96 -3.33
C LEU A 174 2.55 -10.86 -2.38
N ALA A 175 2.46 -10.64 -1.05
CA ALA A 175 3.16 -11.47 -0.07
C ALA A 175 2.76 -12.95 -0.17
N VAL A 176 1.46 -13.23 -0.24
CA VAL A 176 0.92 -14.61 -0.38
C VAL A 176 1.34 -15.24 -1.71
N HIS A 177 1.35 -14.44 -2.79
CA HIS A 177 1.80 -14.91 -4.10
C HIS A 177 3.28 -15.29 -4.09
N MET A 178 4.14 -14.45 -3.51
CA MET A 178 5.57 -14.72 -3.35
C MET A 178 5.80 -15.99 -2.50
N LEU A 179 5.07 -16.12 -1.37
CA LEU A 179 5.17 -17.29 -0.50
C LEU A 179 4.77 -18.58 -1.24
N LYS A 180 3.68 -18.55 -2.02
CA LYS A 180 3.26 -19.68 -2.86
C LYS A 180 4.27 -20.00 -3.97
N GLY A 181 5.02 -19.00 -4.44
CA GLY A 181 6.13 -19.14 -5.38
C GLY A 181 7.42 -19.66 -4.75
N GLY A 182 7.42 -19.96 -3.44
CA GLY A 182 8.57 -20.53 -2.72
C GLY A 182 9.52 -19.46 -2.13
N ALA A 183 9.17 -18.18 -2.16
CA ALA A 183 9.98 -17.15 -1.52
C ALA A 183 9.95 -17.29 0.00
N SER A 184 11.08 -17.11 0.64
CA SER A 184 11.21 -17.13 2.10
C SER A 184 10.60 -15.87 2.74
N LEU A 185 10.22 -15.95 4.02
CA LEU A 185 9.71 -14.78 4.74
C LEU A 185 10.70 -13.61 4.80
N PRO A 186 12.04 -13.81 4.96
CA PRO A 186 13.01 -12.73 4.84
C PRO A 186 12.97 -12.03 3.48
N GLU A 187 12.96 -12.78 2.36
CA GLU A 187 12.90 -12.21 1.01
C GLU A 187 11.62 -11.39 0.78
N ILE A 188 10.46 -11.93 1.24
CA ILE A 188 9.19 -11.21 1.22
C ILE A 188 9.28 -9.93 2.05
N GLY A 189 9.90 -10.01 3.23
CA GLY A 189 10.12 -8.87 4.12
C GLY A 189 10.97 -7.77 3.45
N GLU A 190 11.99 -8.16 2.72
CA GLU A 190 12.89 -7.26 1.99
C GLU A 190 12.17 -6.55 0.84
N VAL A 191 11.50 -7.30 -0.03
CA VAL A 191 10.70 -6.76 -1.15
C VAL A 191 9.61 -5.81 -0.64
N LEU A 192 8.93 -6.19 0.43
CA LEU A 192 7.89 -5.38 1.03
C LEU A 192 8.42 -4.29 1.98
N ARG A 193 9.72 -4.21 2.19
CA ARG A 193 10.35 -3.21 3.07
C ARG A 193 9.76 -3.24 4.48
N HIS A 194 9.65 -4.45 5.06
CA HIS A 194 9.21 -4.62 6.44
C HIS A 194 10.32 -4.21 7.40
N ARG A 195 9.97 -3.55 8.50
CA ARG A 195 10.93 -3.08 9.52
C ARG A 195 11.37 -4.18 10.47
N SER A 196 10.59 -5.22 10.58
CA SER A 196 10.78 -6.31 11.53
C SER A 196 10.34 -7.62 10.89
N PRO A 197 11.04 -8.72 11.15
CA PRO A 197 10.60 -10.06 10.73
C PRO A 197 9.18 -10.40 11.20
N ILE A 198 8.78 -9.90 12.38
CA ILE A 198 7.42 -10.06 12.93
C ILE A 198 6.35 -9.43 12.02
N ALA A 199 6.69 -8.37 11.27
CA ALA A 199 5.76 -7.74 10.34
C ALA A 199 5.53 -8.56 9.06
N THR A 200 6.35 -9.59 8.84
CA THR A 200 6.25 -10.52 7.70
C THR A 200 5.60 -11.85 8.12
N SER A 201 5.47 -12.13 9.43
CA SER A 201 4.68 -13.26 9.90
C SER A 201 3.21 -13.03 9.52
N ILE A 202 2.79 -13.83 8.56
CA ILE A 202 1.46 -13.81 7.95
C ILE A 202 0.55 -14.72 8.76
#